data_e427c8878d4f153b2ef1004b252acfbb
#
_entry.id   e427c8878d4f153b2ef1004b252acfbb
#
_cell.length_a   1.000
_cell.length_b   1.000
_cell.length_c   1.000
_cell.angle_alpha   90.00
_cell.angle_beta   90.00
_cell.angle_gamma   90.00
#
_symmetry.space_group_name_H-M   'P 1'
#
loop_
_entity.id
_entity.type
_entity.pdbx_description
1 polymer ?
#
loop_
_entity_poly.entity_id
_entity_poly.type
_entity_poly.pdbx_seq_one_letter_code
_entity_poly.pdbx_strand_id
1 'polypeptide(L)'
;PDRYIKKKIKNNLHDFNLHVNFKNYKKLEYYRQKALSNPKLLNIDSSAYVSGILESHNGMQRVELRIKGNLGDHHNSFQPSFRVKVKDGQTIGGMRNFAIQSPGRRRFLHEWILHKVFKEEGIISLRYNFVNFFINGENLGIYVLEEHFDNETLIENNRRRKGPIIKFYEEGWVKKVRYGFHGKEDKSYYKS
;
A
#
# COMPACT_ATOMS: atom_id res chain seq x y z
N PRO A 1 -18.56 -7.26 36.73
CA PRO A 1 -19.16 -7.48 35.42
C PRO A 1 -18.13 -7.69 34.29
N ASP A 2 -16.79 -7.57 34.52
CA ASP A 2 -15.79 -7.53 33.46
C ASP A 2 -15.05 -8.86 33.20
N ARG A 3 -15.66 -9.98 33.53
CA ARG A 3 -15.03 -11.32 33.40
C ARG A 3 -15.24 -12.03 32.05
N TYR A 4 -15.98 -11.46 31.09
CA TYR A 4 -16.45 -12.20 29.90
C TYR A 4 -15.74 -11.88 28.56
N ILE A 5 -14.75 -10.97 28.51
CA ILE A 5 -14.11 -10.61 27.24
C ILE A 5 -12.57 -10.82 27.29
N LYS A 6 -12.15 -12.00 27.76
CA LYS A 6 -10.79 -12.50 27.48
C LYS A 6 -10.82 -13.89 26.87
N LYS A 7 -11.77 -14.17 26.00
CA LYS A 7 -11.56 -15.24 25.03
C LYS A 7 -10.50 -14.71 24.07
N LYS A 8 -9.26 -15.22 24.20
CA LYS A 8 -8.19 -14.98 23.24
C LYS A 8 -8.75 -15.35 21.86
N ILE A 9 -9.27 -14.39 21.12
CA ILE A 9 -9.62 -14.60 19.71
C ILE A 9 -8.30 -15.03 19.09
N LYS A 10 -8.20 -16.30 18.73
CA LYS A 10 -7.04 -16.81 18.03
C LYS A 10 -7.01 -16.09 16.71
N ASN A 11 -6.16 -15.07 16.62
CA ASN A 11 -6.03 -14.26 15.43
C ASN A 11 -5.38 -15.16 14.36
N ASN A 12 -6.16 -15.62 13.39
CA ASN A 12 -5.71 -16.48 12.30
C ASN A 12 -5.03 -15.68 11.16
N LEU A 13 -4.67 -14.42 11.42
CA LEU A 13 -3.95 -13.60 10.44
C LEU A 13 -2.49 -14.08 10.36
N HIS A 14 -1.97 -14.09 9.14
CA HIS A 14 -0.55 -14.37 8.91
C HIS A 14 0.32 -13.23 9.41
N ASP A 15 1.46 -13.58 9.97
CA ASP A 15 2.46 -12.61 10.40
C ASP A 15 3.36 -12.22 9.21
N PHE A 16 3.62 -10.93 9.10
CA PHE A 16 4.52 -10.32 8.14
C PHE A 16 5.56 -9.50 8.88
N ASN A 17 6.81 -9.95 8.87
CA ASN A 17 7.94 -9.28 9.52
C ASN A 17 8.80 -8.58 8.48
N LEU A 18 8.89 -7.26 8.56
CA LEU A 18 9.78 -6.46 7.74
C LEU A 18 11.09 -6.20 8.49
N HIS A 19 12.18 -6.73 7.96
CA HIS A 19 13.53 -6.51 8.46
C HIS A 19 14.20 -5.42 7.64
N VAL A 20 14.54 -4.31 8.27
CA VAL A 20 15.20 -3.15 7.66
C VAL A 20 16.40 -2.76 8.51
N ASN A 21 17.58 -2.60 7.90
CA ASN A 21 18.74 -2.13 8.65
C ASN A 21 18.54 -0.69 9.18
N PHE A 22 19.32 -0.30 10.17
CA PHE A 22 19.18 0.99 10.86
C PHE A 22 19.23 2.19 9.90
N LYS A 23 20.17 2.21 8.94
CA LYS A 23 20.30 3.28 7.95
C LYS A 23 19.05 3.44 7.10
N ASN A 24 18.52 2.34 6.60
CA ASN A 24 17.31 2.32 5.78
C ASN A 24 16.06 2.68 6.58
N TYR A 25 15.97 2.22 7.83
CA TYR A 25 14.88 2.60 8.74
C TYR A 25 14.87 4.12 9.00
N LYS A 26 16.04 4.72 9.31
CA LYS A 26 16.18 6.17 9.47
C LYS A 26 15.80 6.94 8.20
N LYS A 27 16.09 6.39 7.02
CA LYS A 27 15.67 6.99 5.76
C LYS A 27 14.14 6.97 5.59
N LEU A 28 13.47 5.88 5.96
CA LEU A 28 12.01 5.81 5.96
C LEU A 28 11.40 6.83 6.92
N GLU A 29 11.93 6.94 8.14
CA GLU A 29 11.51 7.95 9.11
C GLU A 29 11.70 9.37 8.60
N TYR A 30 12.83 9.68 7.98
CA TYR A 30 13.10 10.99 7.38
C TYR A 30 12.00 11.36 6.35
N TYR A 31 11.70 10.46 5.42
CA TYR A 31 10.65 10.72 4.43
C TYR A 31 9.27 10.85 5.07
N ARG A 32 8.99 10.10 6.12
CA ARG A 32 7.77 10.22 6.90
C ARG A 32 7.67 11.61 7.56
N GLN A 33 8.71 12.06 8.24
CA GLN A 33 8.73 13.38 8.89
C GLN A 33 8.61 14.51 7.87
N LYS A 34 9.30 14.39 6.74
CA LYS A 34 9.16 15.33 5.62
C LYS A 34 7.74 15.40 5.10
N ALA A 35 7.03 14.27 5.07
CA ALA A 35 5.64 14.19 4.68
C ALA A 35 4.69 14.84 5.69
N LEU A 36 4.96 14.68 6.97
CA LEU A 36 4.19 15.28 8.06
C LEU A 36 4.39 16.80 8.15
N SER A 37 5.63 17.28 7.93
CA SER A 37 5.96 18.71 8.01
C SER A 37 5.47 19.50 6.80
N ASN A 38 5.19 18.84 5.67
CA ASN A 38 4.68 19.49 4.46
C ASN A 38 3.43 18.77 3.95
N PRO A 39 2.24 19.15 4.41
CA PRO A 39 0.98 18.52 4.01
C PRO A 39 0.60 18.75 2.55
N LYS A 40 1.39 19.53 1.80
CA LYS A 40 1.26 19.65 0.35
C LYS A 40 1.67 18.34 -0.30
N LEU A 41 1.14 18.10 -1.49
CA LEU A 41 1.39 16.88 -2.27
C LEU A 41 2.90 16.57 -2.32
N LEU A 42 3.31 15.47 -1.68
CA LEU A 42 4.69 15.01 -1.73
C LEU A 42 4.91 14.21 -3.00
N ASN A 43 5.74 14.77 -3.85
CA ASN A 43 6.30 13.97 -4.95
C ASN A 43 7.41 13.09 -4.35
N ILE A 44 7.05 11.87 -3.93
CA ILE A 44 8.02 10.88 -3.43
C ILE A 44 8.59 10.16 -4.64
N ASP A 45 9.80 10.52 -5.01
CA ASP A 45 10.50 9.95 -6.16
C ASP A 45 11.05 8.53 -5.91
N SER A 46 11.68 7.97 -6.91
CA SER A 46 12.30 6.64 -6.83
C SER A 46 13.46 6.56 -5.82
N SER A 47 14.10 7.69 -5.48
CA SER A 47 15.21 7.74 -4.52
C SER A 47 14.76 7.42 -3.08
N ALA A 48 13.47 7.52 -2.79
CA ALA A 48 12.90 7.21 -1.47
C ALA A 48 12.83 5.72 -1.15
N TYR A 49 13.04 4.84 -2.13
CA TYR A 49 13.06 3.41 -1.86
C TYR A 49 14.28 3.00 -1.03
N VAL A 50 14.06 2.05 -0.14
CA VAL A 50 15.08 1.37 0.67
C VAL A 50 14.95 -0.13 0.52
N SER A 51 16.04 -0.85 0.71
CA SER A 51 16.06 -2.32 0.69
C SER A 51 15.69 -2.87 2.07
N GLY A 52 14.97 -3.99 2.08
CA GLY A 52 14.62 -4.78 3.25
C GLY A 52 14.40 -6.24 2.90
N ILE A 53 14.10 -7.02 3.91
CA ILE A 53 13.67 -8.42 3.79
C ILE A 53 12.27 -8.50 4.41
N LEU A 54 11.31 -9.03 3.66
CA LEU A 54 9.97 -9.30 4.16
C LEU A 54 9.81 -10.80 4.38
N GLU A 55 9.62 -11.16 5.63
CA GLU A 55 9.35 -12.53 6.07
C GLU A 55 7.84 -12.73 6.15
N SER A 56 7.37 -13.85 5.61
CA SER A 56 5.98 -14.27 5.63
C SER A 56 5.90 -15.79 5.78
N HIS A 57 4.70 -16.34 5.81
CA HIS A 57 4.49 -17.81 5.81
C HIS A 57 5.11 -18.50 4.58
N ASN A 58 5.43 -17.78 3.52
CA ASN A 58 6.10 -18.30 2.31
C ASN A 58 7.62 -18.15 2.35
N GLY A 59 8.19 -17.78 3.49
CA GLY A 59 9.62 -17.56 3.67
C GLY A 59 10.02 -16.09 3.57
N MET A 60 11.31 -15.86 3.35
CA MET A 60 11.94 -14.54 3.31
C MET A 60 12.17 -14.09 1.87
N GLN A 61 11.72 -12.91 1.50
CA GLN A 61 11.94 -12.32 0.19
C GLN A 61 12.61 -10.95 0.31
N ARG A 62 13.54 -10.66 -0.61
CA ARG A 62 14.12 -9.34 -0.74
C ARG A 62 13.10 -8.38 -1.31
N VAL A 63 12.98 -7.21 -0.70
CA VAL A 63 12.03 -6.18 -1.11
C VAL A 63 12.69 -4.81 -1.18
N GLU A 64 12.13 -3.96 -2.01
CA GLU A 64 12.31 -2.51 -1.93
C GLU A 64 11.02 -1.89 -1.41
N LEU A 65 11.14 -0.97 -0.50
CA LEU A 65 9.98 -0.32 0.08
C LEU A 65 10.20 1.18 0.28
N ARG A 66 9.12 1.93 0.27
CA ARG A 66 9.08 3.34 0.62
C ARG A 66 7.80 3.67 1.37
N ILE A 67 7.76 4.79 2.04
CA ILE A 67 6.50 5.31 2.60
C ILE A 67 5.49 5.52 1.46
N LYS A 68 4.25 5.06 1.68
CA LYS A 68 3.12 5.26 0.76
C LYS A 68 2.37 6.53 1.17
N GLY A 69 1.89 7.26 0.17
CA GLY A 69 0.96 8.37 0.33
C GLY A 69 1.55 9.69 -0.16
N ASN A 70 0.79 10.35 -1.01
CA ASN A 70 1.09 11.70 -1.49
C ASN A 70 0.38 12.76 -0.64
N LEU A 71 -0.52 12.34 0.24
CA LEU A 71 -1.31 13.20 1.12
C LEU A 71 -0.86 12.98 2.56
N GLY A 72 -0.81 14.06 3.35
CA GLY A 72 -0.36 14.03 4.74
C GLY A 72 -1.18 13.11 5.66
N ASP A 73 -2.39 12.76 5.26
CA ASP A 73 -3.28 11.83 5.98
C ASP A 73 -2.70 10.42 6.11
N HIS A 74 -1.94 9.94 5.12
CA HIS A 74 -1.27 8.64 5.17
C HIS A 74 -0.11 8.57 6.16
N HIS A 75 0.36 9.71 6.65
CA HIS A 75 1.54 9.81 7.50
C HIS A 75 1.20 10.14 8.96
N ASN A 76 -0.01 10.65 9.21
CA ASN A 76 -0.43 11.20 10.51
C ASN A 76 -0.94 10.14 11.49
N SER A 77 -0.77 8.85 11.21
CA SER A 77 -1.18 7.76 12.11
C SER A 77 0.03 7.07 12.73
N PHE A 78 -0.19 6.42 13.88
CA PHE A 78 0.78 5.49 14.47
C PHE A 78 1.13 4.33 13.53
N GLN A 79 0.33 4.10 12.48
CA GLN A 79 0.50 3.05 11.49
C GLN A 79 0.85 3.65 10.12
N PRO A 80 2.14 3.86 9.82
CA PRO A 80 2.57 4.32 8.50
C PRO A 80 2.27 3.28 7.42
N SER A 81 1.97 3.75 6.23
CA SER A 81 1.72 2.87 5.08
C SER A 81 2.96 2.79 4.19
N PHE A 82 3.17 1.64 3.58
CA PHE A 82 4.33 1.35 2.75
C PHE A 82 3.92 0.89 1.36
N ARG A 83 4.70 1.25 0.35
CA ARG A 83 4.68 0.62 -0.97
C ARG A 83 5.85 -0.33 -1.06
N VAL A 84 5.56 -1.56 -1.45
CA VAL A 84 6.53 -2.66 -1.49
C VAL A 84 6.65 -3.18 -2.91
N LYS A 85 7.89 -3.46 -3.32
CA LYS A 85 8.26 -4.16 -4.56
C LYS A 85 9.07 -5.38 -4.20
N VAL A 86 8.62 -6.55 -4.57
CA VAL A 86 9.36 -7.80 -4.38
C VAL A 86 10.45 -7.90 -5.46
N LYS A 87 11.64 -8.34 -5.06
CA LYS A 87 12.80 -8.47 -5.95
C LYS A 87 12.93 -9.88 -6.52
N ASP A 88 13.93 -10.04 -7.38
CA ASP A 88 14.40 -11.34 -7.89
C ASP A 88 13.32 -12.15 -8.64
N GLY A 89 12.33 -11.48 -9.24
CA GLY A 89 11.23 -12.14 -9.93
C GLY A 89 10.29 -12.91 -9.03
N GLN A 90 10.47 -12.81 -7.69
CA GLN A 90 9.65 -13.49 -6.70
C GLN A 90 8.32 -12.78 -6.48
N THR A 91 7.41 -13.44 -5.76
CA THR A 91 6.11 -12.90 -5.37
C THR A 91 5.82 -13.20 -3.91
N ILE A 92 4.99 -12.37 -3.28
CA ILE A 92 4.42 -12.63 -1.96
C ILE A 92 2.90 -12.68 -2.12
N GLY A 93 2.30 -13.83 -1.82
CA GLY A 93 0.89 -14.07 -2.09
C GLY A 93 0.51 -13.87 -3.58
N GLY A 94 1.46 -14.12 -4.51
CA GLY A 94 1.32 -13.89 -5.94
C GLY A 94 1.45 -12.43 -6.37
N MET A 95 1.81 -11.51 -5.48
CA MET A 95 1.95 -10.07 -5.77
C MET A 95 3.43 -9.68 -5.88
N ARG A 96 3.80 -8.93 -6.91
CA ARG A 96 5.14 -8.30 -7.05
C ARG A 96 5.16 -6.90 -6.47
N ASN A 97 4.08 -6.17 -6.66
CA ASN A 97 3.92 -4.80 -6.19
C ASN A 97 2.64 -4.70 -5.36
N PHE A 98 2.75 -4.22 -4.13
CA PHE A 98 1.61 -4.06 -3.25
C PHE A 98 1.84 -2.95 -2.21
N ALA A 99 0.79 -2.58 -1.52
CA ALA A 99 0.86 -1.72 -0.37
C ALA A 99 0.67 -2.52 0.92
N ILE A 100 1.42 -2.17 1.97
CA ILE A 100 1.13 -2.53 3.35
C ILE A 100 0.58 -1.28 4.00
N GLN A 101 -0.71 -1.25 4.35
CA GLN A 101 -1.36 -0.02 4.80
C GLN A 101 -2.29 -0.23 5.98
N SER A 102 -2.48 0.85 6.76
CA SER A 102 -3.43 0.85 7.87
C SER A 102 -4.86 0.65 7.37
N PRO A 103 -5.63 -0.29 7.96
CA PRO A 103 -7.02 -0.54 7.57
C PRO A 103 -7.91 0.70 7.68
N GLY A 104 -7.66 1.56 8.66
CA GLY A 104 -8.43 2.79 8.89
C GLY A 104 -8.44 3.75 7.70
N ARG A 105 -7.40 3.70 6.86
CA ARG A 105 -7.30 4.55 5.64
C ARG A 105 -8.33 4.19 4.57
N ARG A 106 -8.82 2.98 4.61
CA ARG A 106 -9.79 2.43 3.66
C ARG A 106 -11.10 2.06 4.36
N ARG A 107 -11.42 2.77 5.44
CA ARG A 107 -12.65 2.54 6.25
C ARG A 107 -12.79 1.07 6.66
N PHE A 108 -11.68 0.46 7.09
CA PHE A 108 -11.57 -0.91 7.60
C PHE A 108 -12.03 -1.97 6.57
N LEU A 109 -13.27 -2.40 6.60
CA LEU A 109 -13.79 -3.50 5.79
C LEU A 109 -14.39 -3.06 4.44
N HIS A 110 -14.60 -1.76 4.21
CA HIS A 110 -15.33 -1.31 3.02
C HIS A 110 -14.66 -1.76 1.73
N GLU A 111 -13.37 -1.54 1.60
CA GLU A 111 -12.63 -1.87 0.39
C GLU A 111 -12.48 -3.39 0.23
N TRP A 112 -12.31 -4.12 1.33
CA TRP A 112 -12.31 -5.58 1.32
C TRP A 112 -13.64 -6.17 0.81
N ILE A 113 -14.77 -5.66 1.29
CA ILE A 113 -16.10 -6.06 0.83
C ILE A 113 -16.25 -5.75 -0.66
N LEU A 114 -15.84 -4.56 -1.10
CA LEU A 114 -15.93 -4.15 -2.50
C LEU A 114 -15.14 -5.10 -3.41
N HIS A 115 -13.92 -5.47 -3.03
CA HIS A 115 -13.12 -6.45 -3.80
C HIS A 115 -13.74 -7.85 -3.81
N LYS A 116 -14.44 -8.25 -2.75
CA LYS A 116 -15.20 -9.51 -2.73
C LYS A 116 -16.36 -9.46 -3.72
N VAL A 117 -17.15 -8.40 -3.69
CA VAL A 117 -18.27 -8.20 -4.63
C VAL A 117 -17.76 -8.18 -6.07
N PHE A 118 -16.71 -7.43 -6.38
CA PHE A 118 -16.13 -7.40 -7.71
C PHE A 118 -15.71 -8.78 -8.20
N LYS A 119 -15.12 -9.57 -7.31
CA LYS A 119 -14.69 -10.93 -7.65
C LYS A 119 -15.90 -11.84 -7.98
N GLU A 120 -16.97 -11.78 -7.19
CA GLU A 120 -18.20 -12.57 -7.43
C GLU A 120 -18.88 -12.15 -8.74
N GLU A 121 -18.85 -10.87 -9.08
CA GLU A 121 -19.39 -10.33 -10.34
C GLU A 121 -18.46 -10.52 -11.55
N GLY A 122 -17.34 -11.22 -11.40
CA GLY A 122 -16.38 -11.43 -12.49
C GLY A 122 -15.62 -10.18 -12.93
N ILE A 123 -15.69 -9.10 -12.14
CA ILE A 123 -14.94 -7.87 -12.35
C ILE A 123 -13.52 -8.06 -11.82
N ILE A 124 -12.52 -7.50 -12.52
CA ILE A 124 -11.14 -7.53 -12.07
C ILE A 124 -11.03 -6.84 -10.71
N SER A 125 -10.63 -7.61 -9.69
CA SER A 125 -10.46 -7.12 -8.33
C SER A 125 -9.02 -7.30 -7.87
N LEU A 126 -8.55 -6.40 -7.01
CA LEU A 126 -7.23 -6.51 -6.38
C LEU A 126 -7.25 -7.59 -5.29
N ARG A 127 -6.10 -8.22 -5.06
CA ARG A 127 -5.90 -9.02 -3.85
C ARG A 127 -5.84 -8.09 -2.66
N TYR A 128 -6.66 -8.39 -1.66
CA TYR A 128 -6.80 -7.56 -0.47
C TYR A 128 -6.91 -8.47 0.76
N ASN A 129 -5.88 -8.51 1.58
CA ASN A 129 -5.78 -9.42 2.71
C ASN A 129 -5.34 -8.68 3.98
N PHE A 130 -5.86 -9.09 5.14
CA PHE A 130 -5.42 -8.61 6.43
C PHE A 130 -4.26 -9.46 6.96
N VAL A 131 -3.29 -8.81 7.61
CA VAL A 131 -2.10 -9.44 8.20
C VAL A 131 -1.74 -8.79 9.52
N ASN A 132 -1.02 -9.51 10.40
CA ASN A 132 -0.29 -8.89 11.49
C ASN A 132 1.04 -8.37 10.94
N PHE A 133 1.36 -7.12 11.20
CA PHE A 133 2.55 -6.51 10.63
C PHE A 133 3.55 -6.08 11.69
N PHE A 134 4.80 -6.46 11.46
CA PHE A 134 5.93 -6.16 12.34
C PHE A 134 7.04 -5.46 11.55
N ILE A 135 7.75 -4.56 12.20
CA ILE A 135 8.99 -3.98 11.68
C ILE A 135 10.10 -4.21 12.71
N ASN A 136 11.17 -4.91 12.32
CA ASN A 136 12.30 -5.22 13.19
C ASN A 136 11.88 -5.81 14.54
N GLY A 137 10.83 -6.64 14.55
CA GLY A 137 10.27 -7.26 15.74
C GLY A 137 9.24 -6.42 16.51
N GLU A 138 9.07 -5.14 16.18
CA GLU A 138 8.03 -4.29 16.77
C GLU A 138 6.67 -4.58 16.12
N ASN A 139 5.66 -4.94 16.92
CA ASN A 139 4.31 -5.21 16.45
C ASN A 139 3.55 -3.90 16.20
N LEU A 140 3.22 -3.64 14.96
CA LEU A 140 2.42 -2.47 14.55
C LEU A 140 0.92 -2.75 14.44
N GLY A 141 0.51 -4.00 14.71
CA GLY A 141 -0.89 -4.43 14.70
C GLY A 141 -1.37 -4.91 13.33
N ILE A 142 -2.69 -4.82 13.12
CA ILE A 142 -3.33 -5.31 11.90
C ILE A 142 -3.11 -4.30 10.77
N TYR A 143 -2.67 -4.82 9.64
CA TYR A 143 -2.48 -4.10 8.38
C TYR A 143 -3.20 -4.80 7.24
N VAL A 144 -3.29 -4.11 6.12
CA VAL A 144 -3.81 -4.63 4.86
C VAL A 144 -2.70 -4.74 3.84
N LEU A 145 -2.64 -5.87 3.16
CA LEU A 145 -1.92 -6.03 1.91
C LEU A 145 -2.89 -5.74 0.77
N GLU A 146 -2.62 -4.70 0.01
CA GLU A 146 -3.41 -4.30 -1.16
C GLU A 146 -2.53 -4.41 -2.41
N GLU A 147 -2.91 -5.27 -3.35
CA GLU A 147 -2.22 -5.42 -4.63
C GLU A 147 -2.17 -4.08 -5.38
N HIS A 148 -1.05 -3.81 -6.05
CA HIS A 148 -0.98 -2.67 -6.94
C HIS A 148 -1.56 -3.04 -8.30
N PHE A 149 -2.41 -2.16 -8.81
CA PHE A 149 -2.95 -2.31 -10.16
C PHE A 149 -1.84 -2.04 -11.17
N ASP A 150 -1.15 -3.09 -11.61
CA ASP A 150 -0.13 -3.03 -12.64
C ASP A 150 -0.35 -4.07 -13.74
N ASN A 151 0.39 -3.91 -14.84
CA ASN A 151 0.20 -4.73 -16.03
C ASN A 151 0.62 -6.18 -15.84
N GLU A 152 1.57 -6.46 -14.96
CA GLU A 152 2.17 -7.79 -14.87
C GLU A 152 1.30 -8.71 -14.01
N THR A 153 1.07 -8.33 -12.76
CA THR A 153 0.46 -9.23 -11.79
C THR A 153 -1.04 -9.36 -11.99
N LEU A 154 -1.72 -8.25 -12.29
CA LEU A 154 -3.17 -8.25 -12.44
C LEU A 154 -3.62 -8.95 -13.71
N ILE A 155 -2.94 -8.67 -14.83
CA ILE A 155 -3.28 -9.25 -16.14
C ILE A 155 -2.99 -10.75 -16.15
N GLU A 156 -1.88 -11.20 -15.56
CA GLU A 156 -1.56 -12.62 -15.43
C GLU A 156 -2.62 -13.38 -14.63
N ASN A 157 -3.06 -12.83 -13.50
CA ASN A 157 -4.07 -13.46 -12.65
C ASN A 157 -5.45 -13.54 -13.27
N ASN A 158 -5.81 -12.57 -14.11
CA ASN A 158 -7.08 -12.53 -14.80
C ASN A 158 -7.01 -13.04 -16.24
N ARG A 159 -5.87 -13.65 -16.65
CA ARG A 159 -5.63 -14.25 -17.98
C ARG A 159 -5.77 -13.26 -19.15
N ARG A 160 -5.70 -11.97 -18.92
CA ARG A 160 -5.73 -10.92 -19.96
C ARG A 160 -4.34 -10.33 -20.12
N ARG A 161 -3.69 -10.65 -21.22
CA ARG A 161 -2.30 -10.20 -21.50
C ARG A 161 -2.20 -8.96 -22.40
N LYS A 162 -3.30 -8.51 -22.94
CA LYS A 162 -3.31 -7.37 -23.90
C LYS A 162 -4.54 -6.51 -23.69
N GLY A 163 -4.36 -5.21 -23.79
CA GLY A 163 -5.42 -4.22 -23.71
C GLY A 163 -4.97 -2.95 -22.97
N PRO A 164 -5.58 -1.81 -23.25
CA PRO A 164 -5.29 -0.57 -22.52
C PRO A 164 -5.80 -0.67 -21.09
N ILE A 165 -4.99 -0.19 -20.14
CA ILE A 165 -5.42 0.05 -18.77
C ILE A 165 -5.68 1.54 -18.64
N ILE A 166 -6.95 1.90 -18.44
CA ILE A 166 -7.35 3.29 -18.24
C ILE A 166 -7.38 3.54 -16.74
N LYS A 167 -6.59 4.49 -16.28
CA LYS A 167 -6.54 4.89 -14.87
C LYS A 167 -6.99 6.34 -14.72
N PHE A 168 -7.86 6.58 -13.74
CA PHE A 168 -8.19 7.95 -13.36
C PHE A 168 -6.96 8.65 -12.77
N TYR A 169 -6.65 9.85 -13.28
CA TYR A 169 -5.50 10.65 -12.82
C TYR A 169 -5.86 11.45 -11.57
N GLU A 170 -5.87 10.76 -10.44
CA GLU A 170 -6.26 11.31 -9.14
C GLU A 170 -5.40 12.52 -8.72
N GLU A 171 -4.09 12.48 -8.99
CA GLU A 171 -3.18 13.58 -8.62
C GLU A 171 -3.54 14.91 -9.31
N GLY A 172 -3.94 14.85 -10.56
CA GLY A 172 -4.41 16.03 -11.30
C GLY A 172 -5.71 16.58 -10.73
N TRP A 173 -6.64 15.70 -10.40
CA TRP A 173 -7.92 16.11 -9.80
C TRP A 173 -7.71 16.74 -8.41
N VAL A 174 -6.88 16.11 -7.56
CA VAL A 174 -6.54 16.64 -6.23
C VAL A 174 -5.85 18.00 -6.32
N LYS A 175 -4.95 18.20 -7.29
CA LYS A 175 -4.35 19.52 -7.56
C LYS A 175 -5.41 20.54 -7.92
N LYS A 176 -6.34 20.23 -8.82
CA LYS A 176 -7.43 21.13 -9.21
C LYS A 176 -8.34 21.49 -8.03
N VAL A 177 -8.76 20.51 -7.23
CA VAL A 177 -9.68 20.74 -6.10
C VAL A 177 -9.00 21.53 -4.97
N ARG A 178 -7.73 21.28 -4.67
CA ARG A 178 -7.02 21.96 -3.55
C ARG A 178 -6.47 23.33 -3.89
N TYR A 179 -6.07 23.57 -5.14
CA TYR A 179 -5.40 24.81 -5.53
C TYR A 179 -6.27 25.74 -6.37
N GLY A 180 -7.55 25.40 -6.54
CA GLY A 180 -8.49 26.20 -7.32
C GLY A 180 -8.31 26.04 -8.83
N PHE A 181 -9.40 26.21 -9.55
CA PHE A 181 -9.40 26.27 -11.00
C PHE A 181 -8.79 27.61 -11.44
N HIS A 182 -7.48 27.74 -11.48
CA HIS A 182 -6.85 28.82 -12.21
C HIS A 182 -6.90 28.47 -13.70
N GLY A 183 -7.88 29.05 -14.38
CA GLY A 183 -8.34 28.86 -15.73
C GLY A 183 -7.34 28.88 -16.91
N LYS A 184 -6.31 28.04 -16.85
CA LYS A 184 -5.58 27.63 -18.04
C LYS A 184 -5.74 26.13 -18.17
N GLU A 185 -6.42 25.68 -19.22
CA GLU A 185 -6.45 24.28 -19.61
C GLU A 185 -5.02 23.79 -19.81
N ASP A 186 -4.53 23.03 -18.87
CA ASP A 186 -3.26 22.34 -19.01
C ASP A 186 -3.51 21.11 -19.87
N LYS A 187 -3.25 21.23 -21.17
CA LYS A 187 -3.37 20.15 -22.16
C LYS A 187 -2.46 18.96 -21.92
N SER A 188 -1.60 19.00 -20.87
CA SER A 188 -0.73 17.88 -20.48
C SER A 188 -1.51 16.67 -19.92
N TYR A 189 -2.80 16.83 -19.62
CA TYR A 189 -3.67 15.76 -19.12
C TYR A 189 -4.02 14.68 -20.14
N TYR A 190 -3.80 14.94 -21.41
CA TYR A 190 -4.16 14.04 -22.53
C TYR A 190 -2.97 13.35 -23.19
N LYS A 191 -1.78 13.45 -22.61
CA LYS A 191 -0.64 12.67 -23.11
C LYS A 191 -0.72 11.24 -22.57
N SER A 192 -1.07 10.37 -23.51
CA SER A 192 -1.07 8.89 -23.43
C SER A 192 0.25 8.31 -22.93
#